data_2b8158d16dec81f53b7913d9e899884f
#
_entry.id   2b8158d16dec81f53b7913d9e899884f
#
_cell.length_a   1.000
_cell.length_b   1.000
_cell.length_c   1.000
_cell.angle_alpha   90.00
_cell.angle_beta   90.00
_cell.angle_gamma   90.00
#
_symmetry.space_group_name_H-M   'P 1'
#
loop_
_entity.id
_entity.type
_entity.pdbx_description
1 polymer ?
#
loop_
_entity_poly.entity_id
_entity_poly.type
_entity_poly.pdbx_seq_one_letter_code
_entity_poly.pdbx_strand_id
1 'polypeptide(L)'
;PVSVAGYGPKALTLAGRVADGVIFQVADPYFIDWGLQWVRKGAEEAGRDFSEITIHCCTASFIEPKEQAYDKSRWFPAVVGNHIADVLRHHPSDTMPDELSKFVEGREDYDYRQHGIAGAEHSKYITDEIVDRFCVIGTEQECVDKIRQLESLGVSEFNLYATFMERGPDVIRQYGEIILPHFT
;
A
#
# COMPACT_ATOMS: atom_id res chain seq x y z
N PRO A 1 -1.70 -12.76 17.93
CA PRO A 1 -1.61 -11.36 17.51
C PRO A 1 -2.84 -10.97 16.68
N VAL A 2 -3.22 -9.69 16.78
CA VAL A 2 -4.32 -9.10 16.01
C VAL A 2 -3.77 -7.89 15.26
N SER A 3 -3.85 -7.92 13.92
CA SER A 3 -3.50 -6.77 13.08
C SER A 3 -4.74 -6.06 12.58
N VAL A 4 -4.68 -4.73 12.52
CA VAL A 4 -5.78 -3.86 12.11
C VAL A 4 -5.43 -3.19 10.78
N ALA A 5 -6.29 -3.35 9.77
CA ALA A 5 -6.21 -2.54 8.56
C ALA A 5 -6.99 -1.23 8.76
N GLY A 6 -6.37 -0.10 8.43
CA GLY A 6 -6.99 1.20 8.59
C GLY A 6 -6.33 2.27 7.73
N TYR A 7 -7.08 3.31 7.37
CA TYR A 7 -6.58 4.37 6.49
C TYR A 7 -6.61 5.76 7.15
N GLY A 8 -7.60 6.03 7.98
CA GLY A 8 -7.79 7.36 8.56
C GLY A 8 -7.20 7.52 9.95
N PRO A 9 -7.01 8.78 10.42
CA PRO A 9 -6.39 9.10 11.71
C PRO A 9 -6.97 8.36 12.90
N LYS A 10 -8.30 8.29 13.00
CA LYS A 10 -8.98 7.64 14.12
C LYS A 10 -8.71 6.13 14.17
N ALA A 11 -8.77 5.45 13.02
CA ALA A 11 -8.53 4.01 12.92
C ALA A 11 -7.06 3.69 13.21
N LEU A 12 -6.12 4.47 12.64
CA LEU A 12 -4.70 4.28 12.84
C LEU A 12 -4.27 4.59 14.28
N THR A 13 -4.83 5.64 14.90
CA THR A 13 -4.58 5.94 16.32
C THR A 13 -5.12 4.81 17.22
N LEU A 14 -6.33 4.31 16.95
CA LEU A 14 -6.88 3.17 17.69
C LEU A 14 -5.99 1.93 17.53
N ALA A 15 -5.56 1.62 16.30
CA ALA A 15 -4.65 0.50 16.04
C ALA A 15 -3.35 0.63 16.85
N GLY A 16 -2.73 1.81 16.88
CA GLY A 16 -1.55 2.08 17.71
C GLY A 16 -1.78 1.81 19.21
N ARG A 17 -2.99 2.07 19.72
CA ARG A 17 -3.34 1.84 21.13
C ARG A 17 -3.46 0.35 21.50
N VAL A 18 -4.01 -0.48 20.58
CA VAL A 18 -4.53 -1.80 20.98
C VAL A 18 -4.10 -2.97 20.09
N ALA A 19 -3.61 -2.72 18.87
CA ALA A 19 -3.29 -3.78 17.93
C ALA A 19 -1.85 -4.29 18.10
N ASP A 20 -1.62 -5.56 17.76
CA ASP A 20 -0.28 -6.14 17.67
C ASP A 20 0.40 -5.75 16.35
N GLY A 21 -0.40 -5.41 15.33
CA GLY A 21 0.10 -4.94 14.04
C GLY A 21 -0.86 -4.01 13.31
N VAL A 22 -0.34 -3.26 12.35
CA VAL A 22 -1.10 -2.35 11.49
C VAL A 22 -0.83 -2.68 10.03
N ILE A 23 -1.89 -2.81 9.23
CA ILE A 23 -1.80 -3.17 7.82
C ILE A 23 -2.10 -1.94 6.97
N PHE A 24 -1.10 -1.49 6.22
CA PHE A 24 -1.25 -0.53 5.14
C PHE A 24 -1.44 -1.28 3.83
N GLN A 25 -2.62 -1.14 3.22
CA GLN A 25 -2.90 -1.74 1.91
C GLN A 25 -2.46 -0.79 0.79
N VAL A 26 -1.20 -0.46 0.76
CA VAL A 26 -0.57 0.44 -0.23
C VAL A 26 0.94 0.44 -0.04
N ALA A 27 1.71 0.56 -1.12
CA ALA A 27 3.16 0.72 -1.08
C ALA A 27 3.61 2.17 -1.31
N ASP A 28 2.75 3.15 -1.02
CA ASP A 28 3.08 4.57 -1.19
C ASP A 28 3.85 5.10 0.03
N PRO A 29 5.12 5.52 -0.15
CA PRO A 29 5.93 5.98 0.98
C PRO A 29 5.36 7.19 1.71
N TYR A 30 4.76 8.13 0.97
CA TYR A 30 4.16 9.34 1.57
C TYR A 30 2.97 8.97 2.45
N PHE A 31 2.06 8.11 1.94
CA PHE A 31 0.88 7.71 2.70
C PHE A 31 1.23 6.86 3.93
N ILE A 32 2.22 5.97 3.80
CA ILE A 32 2.70 5.16 4.94
C ILE A 32 3.31 6.05 6.01
N ASP A 33 4.24 6.95 5.66
CA ASP A 33 4.86 7.87 6.62
C ASP A 33 3.82 8.76 7.31
N TRP A 34 2.88 9.32 6.53
CA TRP A 34 1.75 10.06 7.07
C TRP A 34 0.90 9.22 8.04
N GLY A 35 0.63 7.96 7.68
CA GLY A 35 -0.18 7.05 8.52
C GLY A 35 0.53 6.64 9.80
N LEU A 36 1.83 6.41 9.74
CA LEU A 36 2.65 6.01 10.90
C LEU A 36 2.66 7.06 12.01
N GLN A 37 2.50 8.35 11.70
CA GLN A 37 2.37 9.40 12.72
C GLN A 37 1.17 9.15 13.64
N TRP A 38 0.06 8.69 13.09
CA TRP A 38 -1.15 8.39 13.86
C TRP A 38 -1.01 7.10 14.67
N VAL A 39 -0.31 6.09 14.13
CA VAL A 39 -0.02 4.86 14.87
C VAL A 39 0.90 5.16 16.05
N ARG A 40 1.98 5.93 15.84
CA ARG A 40 2.90 6.37 16.91
C ARG A 40 2.15 7.13 17.99
N LYS A 41 1.31 8.10 17.60
CA LYS A 41 0.47 8.85 18.53
C LYS A 41 -0.41 7.91 19.39
N GLY A 42 -1.05 6.92 18.76
CA GLY A 42 -1.88 5.95 19.48
C GLY A 42 -1.08 5.11 20.47
N ALA A 43 0.10 4.63 20.10
CA ALA A 43 0.99 3.89 20.96
C ALA A 43 1.43 4.74 22.17
N GLU A 44 1.87 5.98 21.94
CA GLU A 44 2.27 6.93 22.97
C GLU A 44 1.13 7.21 23.97
N GLU A 45 -0.09 7.49 23.49
CA GLU A 45 -1.27 7.72 24.32
C GLU A 45 -1.64 6.50 25.20
N ALA A 46 -1.26 5.28 24.76
CA ALA A 46 -1.49 4.05 25.51
C ALA A 46 -0.29 3.60 26.35
N GLY A 47 0.83 4.34 26.32
CA GLY A 47 2.08 3.98 27.02
C GLY A 47 2.75 2.74 26.46
N ARG A 48 2.56 2.44 25.15
CA ARG A 48 3.13 1.30 24.45
C ARG A 48 4.41 1.69 23.71
N ASP A 49 5.34 0.75 23.60
CA ASP A 49 6.48 0.91 22.71
C ASP A 49 6.03 0.69 21.24
N PHE A 50 6.22 1.70 20.40
CA PHE A 50 5.90 1.61 18.98
C PHE A 50 6.68 0.48 18.29
N SER A 51 7.89 0.14 18.74
CA SER A 51 8.71 -0.93 18.16
C SER A 51 8.11 -2.33 18.35
N GLU A 52 7.13 -2.50 19.24
CA GLU A 52 6.39 -3.75 19.43
C GLU A 52 5.24 -3.93 18.43
N ILE A 53 4.92 -2.89 17.64
CA ILE A 53 3.83 -2.93 16.68
C ILE A 53 4.38 -3.34 15.32
N THR A 54 3.93 -4.47 14.80
CA THR A 54 4.28 -4.92 13.45
C THR A 54 3.64 -4.03 12.40
N ILE A 55 4.43 -3.47 11.51
CA ILE A 55 3.92 -2.64 10.40
C ILE A 55 3.96 -3.45 9.12
N HIS A 56 2.78 -3.79 8.63
CA HIS A 56 2.61 -4.54 7.39
C HIS A 56 2.34 -3.60 6.22
N CYS A 57 3.07 -3.79 5.12
CA CYS A 57 2.70 -3.27 3.80
C CYS A 57 2.11 -4.40 2.97
N CYS A 58 0.86 -4.27 2.55
CA CYS A 58 0.16 -5.26 1.72
C CYS A 58 -0.16 -4.64 0.36
N THR A 59 0.35 -5.20 -0.74
CA THR A 59 0.17 -4.63 -2.07
C THR A 59 0.24 -5.66 -3.19
N ALA A 60 -0.30 -5.30 -4.37
CA ALA A 60 -0.04 -6.05 -5.59
C ALA A 60 1.43 -5.89 -6.00
N SER A 61 2.04 -7.00 -6.43
CA SER A 61 3.43 -6.99 -6.83
C SER A 61 3.74 -7.97 -7.95
N PHE A 62 4.60 -7.51 -8.89
CA PHE A 62 5.07 -8.31 -10.03
C PHE A 62 6.52 -7.97 -10.36
N ILE A 63 7.37 -9.01 -10.47
CA ILE A 63 8.77 -8.87 -10.89
C ILE A 63 8.82 -9.07 -12.40
N GLU A 64 8.59 -7.99 -13.14
CA GLU A 64 8.62 -7.96 -14.61
C GLU A 64 8.75 -6.50 -15.08
N PRO A 65 9.13 -6.22 -16.35
CA PRO A 65 9.18 -4.86 -16.86
C PRO A 65 7.86 -4.11 -16.60
N LYS A 66 7.96 -2.86 -16.16
CA LYS A 66 6.80 -2.05 -15.73
C LYS A 66 5.69 -1.99 -16.77
N GLU A 67 6.04 -1.88 -18.05
CA GLU A 67 5.09 -1.83 -19.18
C GLU A 67 4.20 -3.08 -19.24
N GLN A 68 4.68 -4.21 -18.72
CA GLN A 68 3.92 -5.46 -18.65
C GLN A 68 3.14 -5.60 -17.33
N ALA A 69 3.62 -4.93 -16.28
CA ALA A 69 3.05 -5.01 -14.95
C ALA A 69 1.89 -4.02 -14.73
N TYR A 70 1.87 -2.86 -15.41
CA TYR A 70 0.89 -1.81 -15.20
C TYR A 70 -0.56 -2.30 -15.29
N ASP A 71 -0.95 -2.91 -16.39
CA ASP A 71 -2.33 -3.35 -16.59
C ASP A 71 -2.75 -4.46 -15.61
N LYS A 72 -1.79 -5.33 -15.24
CA LYS A 72 -2.02 -6.41 -14.27
C LYS A 72 -2.18 -5.90 -12.84
N SER A 73 -1.60 -4.73 -12.53
CA SER A 73 -1.58 -4.15 -11.19
C SER A 73 -2.67 -3.10 -10.98
N ARG A 74 -3.18 -2.49 -12.04
CA ARG A 74 -4.09 -1.32 -12.03
C ARG A 74 -5.36 -1.53 -11.21
N TRP A 75 -5.83 -2.78 -11.11
CA TRP A 75 -6.97 -3.13 -10.27
C TRP A 75 -6.74 -2.83 -8.79
N PHE A 76 -5.50 -2.96 -8.30
CA PHE A 76 -5.20 -2.79 -6.88
C PHE A 76 -5.35 -1.33 -6.44
N PRO A 77 -4.70 -0.33 -7.07
CA PRO A 77 -4.98 1.08 -6.77
C PRO A 77 -6.45 1.48 -7.03
N ALA A 78 -7.12 0.83 -7.97
CA ALA A 78 -8.54 1.09 -8.22
C ALA A 78 -9.39 0.70 -6.99
N VAL A 79 -9.05 -0.39 -6.31
CA VAL A 79 -9.75 -0.85 -5.11
C VAL A 79 -9.40 0.01 -3.88
N VAL A 80 -8.11 0.08 -3.53
CA VAL A 80 -7.66 0.71 -2.28
C VAL A 80 -7.66 2.24 -2.35
N GLY A 81 -7.45 2.79 -3.53
CA GLY A 81 -7.33 4.22 -3.76
C GLY A 81 -8.58 5.02 -3.41
N ASN A 82 -9.76 4.39 -3.34
CA ASN A 82 -10.97 5.04 -2.86
C ASN A 82 -10.79 5.55 -1.42
N HIS A 83 -10.33 4.69 -0.52
CA HIS A 83 -10.10 5.03 0.88
C HIS A 83 -8.96 6.04 1.03
N ILE A 84 -7.89 5.88 0.26
CA ILE A 84 -6.73 6.78 0.30
C ILE A 84 -7.12 8.17 -0.19
N ALA A 85 -7.83 8.29 -1.32
CA ALA A 85 -8.28 9.57 -1.85
C ALA A 85 -9.24 10.28 -0.89
N ASP A 86 -10.16 9.55 -0.25
CA ASP A 86 -11.08 10.12 0.74
C ASP A 86 -10.32 10.69 1.94
N VAL A 87 -9.39 9.92 2.48
CA VAL A 87 -8.56 10.38 3.61
C VAL A 87 -7.72 11.59 3.24
N LEU A 88 -7.00 11.56 2.13
CA LEU A 88 -6.13 12.66 1.71
C LEU A 88 -6.92 13.93 1.37
N ARG A 89 -8.13 13.82 0.81
CA ARG A 89 -9.02 14.96 0.56
C ARG A 89 -9.41 15.69 1.86
N HIS A 90 -9.61 14.94 2.95
CA HIS A 90 -9.95 15.50 4.26
C HIS A 90 -8.72 15.92 5.08
N HIS A 91 -7.52 15.56 4.63
CA HIS A 91 -6.25 15.89 5.28
C HIS A 91 -5.23 16.42 4.26
N PRO A 92 -5.53 17.56 3.59
CA PRO A 92 -4.62 18.14 2.59
C PRO A 92 -3.30 18.55 3.24
N SER A 93 -2.22 18.46 2.47
CA SER A 93 -0.88 18.86 2.90
C SER A 93 -0.11 19.47 1.74
N ASP A 94 0.62 20.53 2.01
CA ASP A 94 1.51 21.19 1.03
C ASP A 94 2.71 20.29 0.63
N THR A 95 2.96 19.22 1.38
CA THR A 95 4.01 18.22 1.08
C THR A 95 3.49 17.02 0.30
N MET A 96 2.20 17.00 -0.03
CA MET A 96 1.62 15.88 -0.80
C MET A 96 2.19 15.90 -2.23
N PRO A 97 2.69 14.76 -2.73
CA PRO A 97 3.18 14.66 -4.10
C PRO A 97 2.12 15.02 -5.14
N ASP A 98 2.55 15.67 -6.23
CA ASP A 98 1.65 16.16 -7.28
C ASP A 98 0.79 15.05 -7.90
N GLU A 99 1.34 13.84 -8.06
CA GLU A 99 0.62 12.69 -8.61
C GLU A 99 -0.53 12.27 -7.70
N LEU A 100 -0.31 12.28 -6.37
CA LEU A 100 -1.37 12.00 -5.39
C LEU A 100 -2.41 13.11 -5.36
N SER A 101 -2.00 14.38 -5.44
CA SER A 101 -2.92 15.52 -5.51
C SER A 101 -3.84 15.41 -6.72
N LYS A 102 -3.28 15.16 -7.91
CA LYS A 102 -4.04 14.93 -9.14
C LYS A 102 -4.98 13.72 -9.04
N PHE A 103 -4.50 12.64 -8.41
CA PHE A 103 -5.32 11.45 -8.19
C PHE A 103 -6.52 11.73 -7.27
N VAL A 104 -6.31 12.48 -6.18
CA VAL A 104 -7.37 12.86 -5.23
C VAL A 104 -8.40 13.77 -5.90
N GLU A 105 -7.94 14.74 -6.70
CA GLU A 105 -8.81 15.70 -7.41
C GLU A 105 -9.58 15.07 -8.56
N GLY A 106 -8.92 14.20 -9.34
CA GLY A 106 -9.49 13.58 -10.53
C GLY A 106 -10.36 12.35 -10.27
N ARG A 107 -10.48 11.93 -9.00
CA ARG A 107 -11.24 10.73 -8.68
C ARG A 107 -12.73 11.01 -8.63
N GLU A 108 -13.47 10.39 -9.54
CA GLU A 108 -14.93 10.37 -9.58
C GLU A 108 -15.51 9.25 -8.70
N ASP A 109 -16.84 9.09 -8.71
CA ASP A 109 -17.57 8.13 -7.91
C ASP A 109 -17.09 6.68 -8.09
N TYR A 110 -17.02 5.95 -6.97
CA TYR A 110 -16.62 4.55 -6.93
C TYR A 110 -17.84 3.62 -7.01
N ASP A 111 -17.88 2.74 -8.01
CA ASP A 111 -18.94 1.72 -8.12
C ASP A 111 -18.56 0.44 -7.36
N TYR A 112 -19.10 0.26 -6.17
CA TYR A 112 -18.87 -0.93 -5.34
C TYR A 112 -19.32 -2.24 -5.98
N ARG A 113 -20.18 -2.22 -7.00
CA ARG A 113 -20.62 -3.43 -7.74
C ARG A 113 -19.50 -3.97 -8.64
N GLN A 114 -18.51 -3.14 -8.95
CA GLN A 114 -17.34 -3.49 -9.75
C GLN A 114 -16.08 -3.66 -8.89
N HIS A 115 -16.24 -3.77 -7.56
CA HIS A 115 -15.12 -3.91 -6.63
C HIS A 115 -14.28 -5.14 -6.93
N GLY A 116 -12.96 -4.97 -7.15
CA GLY A 116 -12.01 -6.05 -7.42
C GLY A 116 -12.11 -6.67 -8.81
N ILE A 117 -12.94 -6.12 -9.72
CA ILE A 117 -13.06 -6.61 -11.09
C ILE A 117 -11.94 -6.00 -11.96
N ALA A 118 -11.15 -6.85 -12.59
CA ALA A 118 -10.16 -6.40 -13.57
C ALA A 118 -10.86 -5.72 -14.76
N GLY A 119 -10.39 -4.52 -15.13
CA GLY A 119 -10.99 -3.72 -16.20
C GLY A 119 -12.27 -2.96 -15.80
N ALA A 120 -12.59 -2.87 -14.51
CA ALA A 120 -13.69 -2.03 -14.02
C ALA A 120 -13.56 -0.58 -14.51
N GLU A 121 -14.70 0.10 -14.71
CA GLU A 121 -14.73 1.50 -15.21
C GLU A 121 -13.84 2.44 -14.37
N HIS A 122 -13.86 2.29 -13.05
CA HIS A 122 -13.06 3.09 -12.14
C HIS A 122 -11.55 2.79 -12.22
N SER A 123 -11.09 1.72 -12.90
CA SER A 123 -9.66 1.48 -13.14
C SER A 123 -9.09 2.39 -14.23
N LYS A 124 -9.92 2.99 -15.07
CA LYS A 124 -9.50 3.92 -16.14
C LYS A 124 -8.87 5.21 -15.62
N TYR A 125 -9.17 5.59 -14.37
CA TYR A 125 -8.60 6.78 -13.72
C TYR A 125 -7.26 6.51 -13.03
N ILE A 126 -6.80 5.27 -13.04
CA ILE A 126 -5.52 4.90 -12.44
C ILE A 126 -4.43 5.08 -13.48
N THR A 127 -3.57 6.06 -13.30
CA THR A 127 -2.40 6.28 -14.14
C THR A 127 -1.25 5.33 -13.78
N ASP A 128 -0.26 5.22 -14.65
CA ASP A 128 0.93 4.39 -14.41
C ASP A 128 1.71 4.90 -13.20
N GLU A 129 1.76 6.23 -13.01
CA GLU A 129 2.40 6.84 -11.83
C GLU A 129 1.71 6.42 -10.52
N ILE A 130 0.39 6.30 -10.51
CA ILE A 130 -0.34 5.82 -9.32
C ILE A 130 -0.10 4.33 -9.10
N VAL A 131 0.01 3.52 -10.16
CA VAL A 131 0.42 2.13 -10.02
C VAL A 131 1.83 2.03 -9.44
N ASP A 132 2.78 2.80 -9.95
CA ASP A 132 4.16 2.86 -9.42
C ASP A 132 4.20 3.26 -7.95
N ARG A 133 3.33 4.16 -7.52
CA ARG A 133 3.26 4.58 -6.12
C ARG A 133 2.66 3.52 -5.22
N PHE A 134 1.57 2.89 -5.65
CA PHE A 134 0.76 2.02 -4.78
C PHE A 134 1.20 0.56 -4.79
N CYS A 135 1.89 0.12 -5.85
CA CYS A 135 2.33 -1.26 -6.04
C CYS A 135 3.85 -1.40 -5.93
N VAL A 136 4.33 -2.64 -5.82
CA VAL A 136 5.73 -2.99 -5.99
C VAL A 136 5.88 -3.76 -7.29
N ILE A 137 6.28 -3.06 -8.34
CA ILE A 137 6.40 -3.61 -9.70
C ILE A 137 7.70 -3.15 -10.36
N GLY A 138 8.20 -3.94 -11.28
CA GLY A 138 9.40 -3.61 -12.03
C GLY A 138 10.39 -4.76 -12.08
N THR A 139 11.62 -4.44 -12.44
CA THR A 139 12.77 -5.35 -12.38
C THR A 139 13.04 -5.77 -10.93
N GLU A 140 13.83 -6.83 -10.74
CA GLU A 140 14.30 -7.25 -9.41
C GLU A 140 14.83 -6.06 -8.59
N GLN A 141 15.73 -5.26 -9.16
CA GLN A 141 16.34 -4.14 -8.46
C GLN A 141 15.31 -3.08 -8.04
N GLU A 142 14.37 -2.73 -8.93
CA GLU A 142 13.30 -1.75 -8.62
C GLU A 142 12.40 -2.25 -7.49
N CYS A 143 12.04 -3.54 -7.49
CA CYS A 143 11.26 -4.14 -6.41
C CYS A 143 12.02 -4.13 -5.09
N VAL A 144 13.30 -4.54 -5.10
CA VAL A 144 14.16 -4.53 -3.91
C VAL A 144 14.33 -3.12 -3.36
N ASP A 145 14.62 -2.13 -4.21
CA ASP A 145 14.81 -0.74 -3.79
C ASP A 145 13.55 -0.17 -3.15
N LYS A 146 12.38 -0.46 -3.74
CA LYS A 146 11.11 -0.01 -3.17
C LYS A 146 10.81 -0.68 -1.83
N ILE A 147 11.03 -1.97 -1.68
CA ILE A 147 10.83 -2.66 -0.40
C ILE A 147 11.80 -2.10 0.67
N ARG A 148 13.06 -1.85 0.32
CA ARG A 148 14.02 -1.19 1.24
C ARG A 148 13.60 0.23 1.61
N GLN A 149 13.04 0.98 0.69
CA GLN A 149 12.48 2.29 1.00
C GLN A 149 11.34 2.18 2.03
N LEU A 150 10.44 1.21 1.87
CA LEU A 150 9.35 0.95 2.82
C LEU A 150 9.88 0.50 4.19
N GLU A 151 10.89 -0.40 4.19
CA GLU A 151 11.59 -0.83 5.41
C GLU A 151 12.20 0.36 6.16
N SER A 152 12.84 1.30 5.46
CA SER A 152 13.43 2.50 6.06
C SER A 152 12.41 3.43 6.74
N LEU A 153 11.13 3.36 6.38
CA LEU A 153 10.04 4.07 7.04
C LEU A 153 9.53 3.35 8.30
N GLY A 154 9.87 2.06 8.45
CA GLY A 154 9.44 1.23 9.57
C GLY A 154 8.51 0.09 9.21
N VAL A 155 8.27 -0.19 7.92
CA VAL A 155 7.58 -1.40 7.50
C VAL A 155 8.44 -2.60 7.87
N SER A 156 7.89 -3.51 8.67
CA SER A 156 8.59 -4.71 9.15
C SER A 156 8.15 -5.99 8.45
N GLU A 157 6.99 -5.98 7.80
CA GLU A 157 6.51 -7.11 7.01
C GLU A 157 5.93 -6.66 5.67
N PHE A 158 6.32 -7.36 4.60
CA PHE A 158 5.80 -7.16 3.27
C PHE A 158 4.90 -8.32 2.86
N ASN A 159 3.64 -8.02 2.54
CA ASN A 159 2.62 -9.01 2.22
C ASN A 159 2.21 -8.92 0.74
N LEU A 160 2.34 -10.02 0.02
CA LEU A 160 1.95 -10.12 -1.38
C LEU A 160 0.44 -10.25 -1.53
N TYR A 161 -0.18 -9.31 -2.25
CA TYR A 161 -1.61 -9.37 -2.58
C TYR A 161 -1.84 -10.04 -3.96
N ALA A 162 -1.05 -11.07 -4.26
CA ALA A 162 -1.08 -11.76 -5.55
C ALA A 162 -1.91 -13.07 -5.53
N THR A 163 -2.36 -13.50 -4.35
CA THR A 163 -2.97 -14.83 -4.15
C THR A 163 -4.35 -15.02 -4.78
N PHE A 164 -5.01 -13.93 -5.16
CA PHE A 164 -6.31 -13.96 -5.85
C PHE A 164 -6.19 -14.02 -7.38
N MET A 165 -4.98 -14.01 -7.91
CA MET A 165 -4.74 -14.01 -9.34
C MET A 165 -4.34 -15.41 -9.81
N GLU A 166 -4.69 -15.71 -11.06
CA GLU A 166 -4.35 -16.99 -11.72
C GLU A 166 -2.85 -17.33 -11.64
N ARG A 167 -1.98 -16.30 -11.60
CA ARG A 167 -0.51 -16.40 -11.47
C ARG A 167 0.02 -16.26 -10.05
N GLY A 168 -0.83 -16.28 -9.03
CA GLY A 168 -0.41 -16.15 -7.63
C GLY A 168 0.73 -17.08 -7.21
N PRO A 169 0.66 -18.39 -7.52
CA PRO A 169 1.75 -19.33 -7.19
C PRO A 169 3.09 -18.98 -7.85
N ASP A 170 3.08 -18.44 -9.06
CA ASP A 170 4.30 -18.03 -9.76
C ASP A 170 4.93 -16.80 -9.12
N VAL A 171 4.12 -15.82 -8.74
CA VAL A 171 4.59 -14.62 -8.03
C VAL A 171 5.22 -14.99 -6.68
N ILE A 172 4.58 -15.89 -5.93
CA ILE A 172 5.12 -16.36 -4.64
C ILE A 172 6.47 -17.05 -4.84
N ARG A 173 6.61 -17.92 -5.85
CA ARG A 173 7.87 -18.57 -6.17
C ARG A 173 8.95 -17.56 -6.56
N GLN A 174 8.65 -16.63 -7.47
CA GLN A 174 9.58 -15.58 -7.88
C GLN A 174 10.05 -14.75 -6.69
N TYR A 175 9.16 -14.38 -5.78
CA TYR A 175 9.54 -13.66 -4.56
C TYR A 175 10.48 -14.46 -3.67
N GLY A 176 10.21 -15.76 -3.48
CA GLY A 176 11.06 -16.66 -2.71
C GLY A 176 12.46 -16.84 -3.31
N GLU A 177 12.54 -16.93 -4.63
CA GLU A 177 13.79 -17.19 -5.35
C GLU A 177 14.61 -15.90 -5.63
N ILE A 178 13.94 -14.77 -5.87
CA ILE A 178 14.58 -13.55 -6.39
C ILE A 178 14.65 -12.46 -5.32
N ILE A 179 13.56 -12.17 -4.62
CA ILE A 179 13.49 -11.02 -3.70
C ILE A 179 13.95 -11.40 -2.29
N LEU A 180 13.45 -12.49 -1.74
CA LEU A 180 13.74 -12.89 -0.36
C LEU A 180 15.24 -12.99 -0.03
N PRO A 181 16.14 -13.47 -0.92
CA PRO A 181 17.58 -13.49 -0.67
C PRO A 181 18.22 -12.12 -0.39
N HIS A 182 17.59 -11.01 -0.76
CA HIS A 182 18.09 -9.67 -0.47
C HIS A 182 17.79 -9.19 0.95
N PHE A 183 16.92 -9.92 1.71
CA PHE A 183 16.41 -9.54 3.03
C PHE A 183 16.69 -10.59 4.12
N THR A 184 17.48 -11.63 3.83
CA THR A 184 17.85 -12.73 4.76
C THR A 184 19.34 -12.71 5.09
#